data_397129bcb10e9d7ba4c423805cc76b33
#
_entry.id   397129bcb10e9d7ba4c423805cc76b33
#
_cell.length_a   1.000
_cell.length_b   1.000
_cell.length_c   1.000
_cell.angle_alpha   90.00
_cell.angle_beta   90.00
_cell.angle_gamma   90.00
#
_symmetry.space_group_name_H-M   'P 1'
#
loop_
_entity.id
_entity.type
_entity.pdbx_description
1 polymer ?
#
loop_
_entity_poly.entity_id
_entity_poly.type
_entity_poly.pdbx_seq_one_letter_code
_entity_poly.pdbx_strand_id
1 'polypeptide(L)'
;MNKSNLTGFVLIFAIMMGLSWYQSRQYRKQAEAQAQLDSIARVEQMAAMAMDSMNRAQGLVPETEVKVMNMPVYKDSMLTEARLASASYYKLENDKVEIEFTTKGAQPYSVKIKDYKAYDSTDLYLIKPQASEYGISLFAGENINTKDFVFQVAEHNDSTIIMQLPFVGGGYIQQKFWLESGSYMMQNELSLVNMDGIIPRNVSMLDIDWSVVIPRLEKGYKNEKQYSKLDFYFEGDKKPEEIGRGRDGSERIDTKFKWFAFQQQFFSAIMTAGTEFSSADFNLKFYSEDEYKAAGNLMACSANLRSDFQAGSGNVTIPYQFYFGPNDYRTLKSYDQKYEKIIPLGGWMVGWFSRLVIIPSFDFLGRFISNYGLVILLMTIFIKLLISPLTIKSYKSSAKMQVIKPEVDKLNAKYPNEKDAMKKQQAMMHLYQKAGISPMGGCLPMLLQMPILFAMFRFFPASIELRQQKFLWADDLSAYDSIWDFGVNIPLLGDHLSLFALLMAVTMFVYSKMTSAQMSDDPNMAGMKFMSVWLMPIMMFFICNNLSAALSYYYLLSNIITMGMTWYIRKFVVTEEKVRADMMLKANQPKKKSKWQQRLEEAQRMQEQMQKQQKRR
;
A
#
# COMPACT_ATOMS: atom_id res chain seq x y z
N MET A 1 19.10 -30.59 -20.75
CA MET A 1 18.85 -30.35 -19.30
C MET A 1 19.19 -31.66 -18.58
N ASN A 2 20.20 -31.67 -17.72
CA ASN A 2 20.52 -32.84 -16.93
C ASN A 2 19.32 -33.22 -16.06
N LYS A 3 18.93 -34.51 -16.03
CA LYS A 3 17.83 -35.01 -15.21
C LYS A 3 17.91 -34.53 -13.74
N SER A 4 19.15 -34.37 -13.21
CA SER A 4 19.41 -33.94 -11.83
C SER A 4 18.98 -32.47 -11.56
N ASN A 5 19.12 -31.56 -12.53
CA ASN A 5 18.71 -30.16 -12.35
C ASN A 5 17.18 -30.01 -12.39
N LEU A 6 16.50 -30.79 -13.27
CA LEU A 6 15.05 -30.84 -13.30
C LEU A 6 14.49 -31.42 -11.99
N THR A 7 15.12 -32.48 -11.48
CA THR A 7 14.76 -33.10 -10.21
C THR A 7 14.97 -32.13 -9.04
N GLY A 8 16.05 -31.33 -9.04
CA GLY A 8 16.29 -30.31 -8.04
C GLY A 8 15.21 -29.21 -8.02
N PHE A 9 14.80 -28.73 -9.20
CA PHE A 9 13.71 -27.72 -9.30
C PHE A 9 12.35 -28.28 -8.91
N VAL A 10 12.01 -29.51 -9.32
CA VAL A 10 10.79 -30.18 -8.90
C VAL A 10 10.77 -30.38 -7.39
N LEU A 11 11.92 -30.71 -6.80
CA LEU A 11 12.06 -30.90 -5.36
C LEU A 11 11.91 -29.59 -4.59
N ILE A 12 12.51 -28.49 -5.05
CA ILE A 12 12.35 -27.15 -4.46
C ILE A 12 10.89 -26.69 -4.56
N PHE A 13 10.25 -26.90 -5.71
CA PHE A 13 8.83 -26.56 -5.89
C PHE A 13 7.92 -27.42 -5.01
N ALA A 14 8.20 -28.72 -4.89
CA ALA A 14 7.49 -29.63 -4.00
C ALA A 14 7.69 -29.25 -2.51
N ILE A 15 8.90 -28.85 -2.12
CA ILE A 15 9.19 -28.37 -0.77
C ILE A 15 8.46 -27.06 -0.49
N MET A 16 8.46 -26.12 -1.44
CA MET A 16 7.70 -24.85 -1.29
C MET A 16 6.19 -25.08 -1.21
N MET A 17 5.67 -25.98 -2.05
CA MET A 17 4.25 -26.41 -1.96
C MET A 17 3.95 -27.12 -0.64
N GLY A 18 4.84 -28.01 -0.20
CA GLY A 18 4.73 -28.70 1.09
C GLY A 18 4.78 -27.75 2.28
N LEU A 19 5.68 -26.78 2.28
CA LEU A 19 5.77 -25.73 3.31
C LEU A 19 4.53 -24.83 3.29
N SER A 20 4.07 -24.42 2.12
CA SER A 20 2.85 -23.61 1.98
C SER A 20 1.61 -24.38 2.44
N TRP A 21 1.50 -25.68 2.11
CA TRP A 21 0.44 -26.54 2.60
C TRP A 21 0.51 -26.79 4.11
N TYR A 22 1.73 -26.97 4.66
CA TYR A 22 1.94 -27.14 6.10
C TYR A 22 1.59 -25.85 6.87
N GLN A 23 2.01 -24.68 6.37
CA GLN A 23 1.63 -23.38 6.93
C GLN A 23 0.10 -23.17 6.86
N SER A 24 -0.51 -23.43 5.71
CA SER A 24 -1.97 -23.36 5.54
C SER A 24 -2.71 -24.26 6.51
N ARG A 25 -2.18 -25.46 6.79
CA ARG A 25 -2.77 -26.41 7.74
C ARG A 25 -2.60 -25.95 9.21
N GLN A 26 -1.49 -25.29 9.53
CA GLN A 26 -1.30 -24.66 10.85
C GLN A 26 -2.24 -23.47 11.05
N TYR A 27 -2.38 -22.60 10.03
CA TYR A 27 -3.33 -21.49 10.08
C TYR A 27 -4.78 -21.99 10.21
N ARG A 28 -5.17 -23.06 9.51
CA ARG A 28 -6.51 -23.65 9.69
C ARG A 28 -6.73 -24.17 11.11
N LYS A 29 -5.76 -24.87 11.70
CA LYS A 29 -5.88 -25.36 13.08
C LYS A 29 -5.97 -24.22 14.10
N GLN A 30 -5.22 -23.13 13.89
CA GLN A 30 -5.33 -21.93 14.73
C GLN A 30 -6.67 -21.23 14.55
N ALA A 31 -7.15 -21.10 13.31
CA ALA A 31 -8.47 -20.54 12.99
C ALA A 31 -9.62 -21.40 13.56
N GLU A 32 -9.51 -22.72 13.48
CA GLU A 32 -10.49 -23.65 14.09
C GLU A 32 -10.48 -23.56 15.62
N ALA A 33 -9.31 -23.45 16.25
CA ALA A 33 -9.19 -23.26 17.71
C ALA A 33 -9.76 -21.89 18.13
N GLN A 34 -9.50 -20.85 17.37
CA GLN A 34 -10.06 -19.52 17.60
C GLN A 34 -11.57 -19.50 17.40
N ALA A 35 -12.07 -20.12 16.33
CA ALA A 35 -13.50 -20.28 16.07
C ALA A 35 -14.22 -21.06 17.17
N GLN A 36 -13.56 -22.07 17.78
CA GLN A 36 -14.11 -22.78 18.94
C GLN A 36 -14.19 -21.88 20.18
N LEU A 37 -13.15 -21.07 20.46
CA LEU A 37 -13.17 -20.09 21.54
C LEU A 37 -14.26 -19.03 21.33
N ASP A 38 -14.37 -18.51 20.10
CA ASP A 38 -15.40 -17.54 19.73
C ASP A 38 -16.81 -18.17 19.79
N SER A 39 -16.96 -19.48 19.47
CA SER A 39 -18.24 -20.17 19.60
C SER A 39 -18.63 -20.39 21.06
N ILE A 40 -17.67 -20.71 21.93
CA ILE A 40 -17.90 -20.81 23.39
C ILE A 40 -18.30 -19.45 23.95
N ALA A 41 -17.60 -18.38 23.59
CA ALA A 41 -17.95 -17.01 24.02
C ALA A 41 -19.34 -16.59 23.52
N ARG A 42 -19.72 -16.97 22.28
CA ARG A 42 -21.11 -16.74 21.76
C ARG A 42 -22.14 -17.54 22.50
N VAL A 43 -21.85 -18.81 22.86
CA VAL A 43 -22.77 -19.66 23.64
C VAL A 43 -22.94 -19.10 25.05
N GLU A 44 -21.85 -18.63 25.69
CA GLU A 44 -21.93 -17.95 26.99
C GLU A 44 -22.73 -16.65 26.91
N GLN A 45 -22.53 -15.86 25.84
CA GLN A 45 -23.28 -14.64 25.59
C GLN A 45 -24.77 -14.92 25.30
N MET A 46 -25.07 -15.96 24.52
CA MET A 46 -26.44 -16.40 24.29
C MET A 46 -27.09 -16.99 25.54
N ALA A 47 -26.33 -17.71 26.36
CA ALA A 47 -26.82 -18.22 27.64
C ALA A 47 -27.13 -17.07 28.62
N ALA A 48 -26.28 -16.04 28.66
CA ALA A 48 -26.52 -14.82 29.42
C ALA A 48 -27.76 -14.07 28.94
N MET A 49 -27.92 -13.92 27.60
CA MET A 49 -29.13 -13.33 26.99
C MET A 49 -30.38 -14.18 27.21
N ALA A 50 -30.26 -15.51 27.18
CA ALA A 50 -31.38 -16.44 27.47
C ALA A 50 -31.78 -16.39 28.93
N MET A 51 -30.82 -16.31 29.88
CA MET A 51 -31.11 -16.09 31.28
C MET A 51 -31.79 -14.74 31.52
N ASP A 52 -31.33 -13.69 30.86
CA ASP A 52 -31.94 -12.37 30.91
C ASP A 52 -33.38 -12.37 30.32
N SER A 53 -33.59 -13.07 29.21
CA SER A 53 -34.91 -13.26 28.61
C SER A 53 -35.84 -14.14 29.45
N MET A 54 -35.32 -15.17 30.14
CA MET A 54 -36.10 -15.98 31.09
C MET A 54 -36.52 -15.16 32.33
N ASN A 55 -35.61 -14.35 32.85
CA ASN A 55 -35.92 -13.43 33.96
C ASN A 55 -36.98 -12.37 33.55
N ARG A 56 -36.98 -11.92 32.28
CA ARG A 56 -38.03 -11.07 31.71
C ARG A 56 -39.38 -11.76 31.52
N ALA A 57 -39.36 -13.03 31.10
CA ALA A 57 -40.58 -13.84 30.91
C ALA A 57 -41.26 -14.20 32.24
N GLN A 58 -40.56 -14.13 33.37
CA GLN A 58 -41.11 -14.34 34.71
C GLN A 58 -41.75 -13.08 35.35
N GLY A 59 -41.85 -11.97 34.58
CA GLY A 59 -42.64 -10.81 34.98
C GLY A 59 -42.07 -9.97 36.13
N LEU A 60 -40.76 -10.04 36.32
CA LEU A 60 -40.11 -9.42 37.49
C LEU A 60 -39.74 -7.94 37.33
N VAL A 61 -39.78 -7.32 36.13
CA VAL A 61 -39.69 -5.83 35.96
C VAL A 61 -40.04 -5.42 34.51
N PRO A 62 -40.76 -4.31 34.22
CA PRO A 62 -40.97 -3.77 32.87
C PRO A 62 -39.66 -3.30 32.24
N GLU A 63 -39.51 -3.55 30.95
CA GLU A 63 -38.26 -3.32 30.17
C GLU A 63 -37.72 -1.87 30.25
N THR A 64 -38.58 -0.91 30.46
CA THR A 64 -38.28 0.53 30.61
C THR A 64 -37.66 0.88 31.96
N GLU A 65 -38.12 0.22 33.04
CA GLU A 65 -37.59 0.48 34.39
C GLU A 65 -36.25 -0.17 34.66
N VAL A 66 -35.95 -1.34 34.07
CA VAL A 66 -34.64 -2.04 34.25
C VAL A 66 -33.53 -1.27 33.57
N LYS A 67 -33.77 -0.65 32.39
CA LYS A 67 -32.78 0.21 31.73
C LYS A 67 -32.46 1.46 32.55
N VAL A 68 -33.43 2.01 33.25
CA VAL A 68 -33.28 3.21 34.09
C VAL A 68 -32.56 2.85 35.43
N MET A 69 -32.85 1.67 36.01
CA MET A 69 -32.26 1.26 37.30
C MET A 69 -30.76 0.94 37.25
N ASN A 70 -30.24 0.53 36.09
CA ASN A 70 -28.82 0.23 35.92
C ASN A 70 -28.00 1.36 35.30
N MET A 71 -28.59 2.50 35.03
CA MET A 71 -27.87 3.66 34.52
C MET A 71 -27.12 4.35 35.65
N PRO A 72 -25.83 4.68 35.51
CA PRO A 72 -25.13 5.51 36.46
C PRO A 72 -25.87 6.85 36.57
N VAL A 73 -26.24 7.20 37.79
CA VAL A 73 -26.89 8.50 38.09
C VAL A 73 -25.75 9.50 38.27
N TYR A 74 -25.72 10.49 37.40
CA TYR A 74 -24.75 11.59 37.51
C TYR A 74 -25.18 12.54 38.63
N LYS A 75 -24.19 13.12 39.31
CA LYS A 75 -24.44 14.13 40.34
C LYS A 75 -25.00 15.42 39.73
N ASP A 76 -24.59 15.71 38.49
CA ASP A 76 -25.08 16.82 37.71
C ASP A 76 -26.41 16.44 37.05
N SER A 77 -27.49 17.20 37.41
CA SER A 77 -28.81 16.93 36.88
C SER A 77 -28.95 17.23 35.38
N MET A 78 -28.17 18.16 34.83
CA MET A 78 -28.17 18.46 33.39
C MET A 78 -27.56 17.33 32.58
N LEU A 79 -26.55 16.66 33.12
CA LEU A 79 -25.97 15.46 32.50
C LEU A 79 -26.97 14.29 32.52
N THR A 80 -27.72 14.13 33.59
CA THR A 80 -28.77 13.11 33.66
C THR A 80 -29.87 13.36 32.61
N GLU A 81 -30.31 14.63 32.44
CA GLU A 81 -31.26 15.02 31.41
C GLU A 81 -30.69 14.82 29.99
N ALA A 82 -29.46 15.27 29.74
CA ALA A 82 -28.77 15.11 28.46
C ALA A 82 -28.61 13.64 28.06
N ARG A 83 -28.45 12.73 29.02
CA ARG A 83 -28.35 11.28 28.74
C ARG A 83 -29.68 10.67 28.30
N LEU A 84 -30.79 11.14 28.83
CA LEU A 84 -32.14 10.64 28.53
C LEU A 84 -32.76 11.29 27.28
N ALA A 85 -32.16 12.36 26.77
CA ALA A 85 -32.65 13.09 25.61
C ALA A 85 -32.56 12.23 24.34
N SER A 86 -33.43 12.51 23.37
CA SER A 86 -33.41 11.86 22.05
C SER A 86 -32.40 12.53 21.13
N ALA A 87 -31.61 11.71 20.42
CA ALA A 87 -30.65 12.21 19.45
C ALA A 87 -31.34 12.81 18.22
N SER A 88 -30.78 13.89 17.70
CA SER A 88 -31.15 14.53 16.44
C SER A 88 -29.98 14.50 15.46
N TYR A 89 -30.29 14.67 14.17
CA TYR A 89 -29.28 14.60 13.12
C TYR A 89 -29.25 15.92 12.35
N TYR A 90 -28.02 16.36 12.02
CA TYR A 90 -27.76 17.60 11.30
C TYR A 90 -26.72 17.39 10.23
N LYS A 91 -26.85 18.09 9.11
CA LYS A 91 -25.94 17.91 7.96
C LYS A 91 -25.12 19.17 7.74
N LEU A 92 -23.81 18.98 7.53
CA LEU A 92 -22.90 19.96 6.93
C LEU A 92 -22.45 19.45 5.57
N GLU A 93 -22.41 20.33 4.57
CA GLU A 93 -21.93 19.94 3.24
C GLU A 93 -21.22 21.08 2.52
N ASN A 94 -20.28 20.70 1.68
CA ASN A 94 -19.72 21.56 0.65
C ASN A 94 -19.75 20.82 -0.70
N ASP A 95 -19.03 21.31 -1.70
CA ASP A 95 -18.93 20.68 -3.02
C ASP A 95 -18.19 19.32 -3.01
N LYS A 96 -17.40 19.00 -1.96
CA LYS A 96 -16.55 17.78 -1.87
C LYS A 96 -17.12 16.71 -0.96
N VAL A 97 -17.61 17.11 0.21
CA VAL A 97 -18.04 16.19 1.26
C VAL A 97 -19.42 16.56 1.79
N GLU A 98 -20.13 15.54 2.25
CA GLU A 98 -21.37 15.65 3.01
C GLU A 98 -21.18 14.88 4.31
N ILE A 99 -21.32 15.56 5.45
CA ILE A 99 -21.14 14.98 6.78
C ILE A 99 -22.44 15.14 7.55
N GLU A 100 -23.00 14.03 7.98
CA GLU A 100 -24.14 14.03 8.91
C GLU A 100 -23.61 13.90 10.33
N PHE A 101 -24.09 14.72 11.23
CA PHE A 101 -23.76 14.72 12.66
C PHE A 101 -24.92 14.19 13.47
N THR A 102 -24.59 13.50 14.57
CA THR A 102 -25.55 13.19 15.62
C THR A 102 -25.31 14.08 16.84
N THR A 103 -26.37 14.56 17.47
CA THR A 103 -26.27 15.29 18.74
C THR A 103 -25.82 14.37 19.88
N LYS A 104 -25.97 13.05 19.76
CA LYS A 104 -25.43 12.10 20.73
C LYS A 104 -23.92 12.01 20.56
N GLY A 105 -23.19 12.49 21.58
CA GLY A 105 -21.72 12.57 21.54
C GLY A 105 -21.21 13.77 20.76
N ALA A 106 -22.05 14.57 20.10
CA ALA A 106 -21.67 15.66 19.20
C ALA A 106 -20.59 15.21 18.19
N GLN A 107 -20.91 14.20 17.37
CA GLN A 107 -19.93 13.51 16.53
C GLN A 107 -20.40 13.33 15.08
N PRO A 108 -19.49 13.17 14.12
CA PRO A 108 -19.83 12.72 12.77
C PRO A 108 -20.48 11.34 12.79
N TYR A 109 -21.69 11.23 12.23
CA TYR A 109 -22.49 10.02 12.14
C TYR A 109 -22.28 9.28 10.83
N SER A 110 -22.16 10.04 9.72
CA SER A 110 -21.78 9.52 8.42
C SER A 110 -20.96 10.53 7.63
N VAL A 111 -20.07 10.04 6.75
CA VAL A 111 -19.24 10.88 5.87
C VAL A 111 -19.31 10.34 4.46
N LYS A 112 -19.88 11.13 3.54
CA LYS A 112 -20.00 10.84 2.11
C LYS A 112 -19.08 11.73 1.29
N ILE A 113 -18.33 11.15 0.35
CA ILE A 113 -17.49 11.87 -0.61
C ILE A 113 -18.29 12.03 -1.91
N LYS A 114 -18.50 13.27 -2.34
CA LYS A 114 -19.41 13.58 -3.46
C LYS A 114 -18.81 13.29 -4.84
N ASP A 115 -17.50 13.48 -5.01
CA ASP A 115 -16.80 13.37 -6.31
C ASP A 115 -16.59 11.92 -6.76
N TYR A 116 -16.87 10.93 -5.89
CA TYR A 116 -16.54 9.53 -6.14
C TYR A 116 -17.73 8.60 -5.86
N LYS A 117 -17.70 7.45 -6.50
CA LYS A 117 -18.66 6.36 -6.26
C LYS A 117 -17.95 5.13 -5.69
N ALA A 118 -18.66 4.27 -4.98
CA ALA A 118 -18.17 2.97 -4.58
C ALA A 118 -18.04 2.03 -5.79
N TYR A 119 -17.40 0.87 -5.62
CA TYR A 119 -17.16 -0.10 -6.72
C TYR A 119 -18.42 -0.57 -7.45
N ASP A 120 -19.56 -0.51 -6.80
CA ASP A 120 -20.89 -0.88 -7.32
C ASP A 120 -21.70 0.32 -7.85
N SER A 121 -21.05 1.47 -8.02
CA SER A 121 -21.62 2.74 -8.47
C SER A 121 -22.60 3.40 -7.48
N THR A 122 -22.70 2.90 -6.26
CA THR A 122 -23.44 3.56 -5.17
C THR A 122 -22.67 4.77 -4.63
N ASP A 123 -23.29 5.57 -3.79
CA ASP A 123 -22.63 6.70 -3.12
C ASP A 123 -21.47 6.19 -2.26
N LEU A 124 -20.35 6.94 -2.31
CA LEU A 124 -19.15 6.61 -1.56
C LEU A 124 -19.24 7.15 -0.15
N TYR A 125 -19.52 6.27 0.79
CA TYR A 125 -19.43 6.56 2.21
C TYR A 125 -18.08 6.14 2.75
N LEU A 126 -17.28 7.08 3.21
CA LEU A 126 -16.04 6.79 3.94
C LEU A 126 -16.33 6.28 5.35
N ILE A 127 -17.39 6.84 5.96
CA ILE A 127 -17.97 6.38 7.22
C ILE A 127 -19.47 6.20 6.97
N LYS A 128 -19.97 4.97 7.10
CA LYS A 128 -21.41 4.68 6.98
C LYS A 128 -22.15 5.10 8.26
N PRO A 129 -23.46 5.35 8.19
CA PRO A 129 -24.28 5.57 9.40
C PRO A 129 -24.05 4.45 10.44
N GLN A 130 -23.90 4.84 11.71
CA GLN A 130 -23.63 3.94 12.86
C GLN A 130 -22.28 3.19 12.79
N ALA A 131 -21.43 3.45 11.83
CA ALA A 131 -20.13 2.78 11.68
C ALA A 131 -19.00 3.50 12.42
N SER A 132 -19.26 4.64 13.07
CA SER A 132 -18.27 5.41 13.84
C SER A 132 -18.80 5.71 15.23
N GLU A 133 -17.91 5.64 16.20
CA GLU A 133 -18.13 6.10 17.56
C GLU A 133 -16.95 6.99 17.97
N TYR A 134 -17.27 8.26 18.29
CA TYR A 134 -16.30 9.24 18.75
C TYR A 134 -16.77 9.79 20.10
N GLY A 135 -15.86 9.90 21.05
CA GLY A 135 -16.15 10.41 22.37
C GLY A 135 -14.93 11.03 23.03
N ILE A 136 -15.19 11.93 23.96
CA ILE A 136 -14.17 12.59 24.77
C ILE A 136 -14.46 12.25 26.22
N SER A 137 -13.45 11.68 26.88
CA SER A 137 -13.50 11.34 28.31
C SER A 137 -12.69 12.35 29.11
N LEU A 138 -13.29 12.89 30.15
CA LEU A 138 -12.62 13.78 31.10
C LEU A 138 -13.26 13.67 32.49
N PHE A 139 -12.52 14.14 33.49
CA PHE A 139 -13.03 14.24 34.85
C PHE A 139 -13.58 15.65 35.10
N ALA A 140 -14.89 15.77 35.26
CA ALA A 140 -15.61 17.01 35.56
C ALA A 140 -16.43 16.85 36.85
N GLY A 141 -15.71 16.69 38.00
CA GLY A 141 -16.36 16.32 39.27
C GLY A 141 -16.71 14.83 39.36
N GLU A 142 -16.92 14.19 38.25
CA GLU A 142 -17.12 12.76 38.00
C GLU A 142 -16.56 12.39 36.62
N ASN A 143 -16.33 11.10 36.35
CA ASN A 143 -15.88 10.65 35.05
C ASN A 143 -17.02 10.71 34.04
N ILE A 144 -16.86 11.47 32.98
CA ILE A 144 -17.81 11.58 31.89
C ILE A 144 -17.19 11.16 30.57
N ASN A 145 -18.02 10.58 29.69
CA ASN A 145 -17.67 10.39 28.30
C ASN A 145 -18.77 11.04 27.45
N THR A 146 -18.40 11.94 26.55
CA THR A 146 -19.35 12.75 25.76
C THR A 146 -20.28 11.89 24.91
N LYS A 147 -19.88 10.70 24.49
CA LYS A 147 -20.70 9.77 23.69
C LYS A 147 -21.98 9.31 24.38
N ASP A 148 -22.06 9.43 25.70
CA ASP A 148 -23.22 9.01 26.47
C ASP A 148 -24.33 10.07 26.51
N PHE A 149 -24.01 11.31 26.11
CA PHE A 149 -24.90 12.47 26.26
C PHE A 149 -25.36 13.04 24.92
N VAL A 150 -26.57 13.59 24.91
CA VAL A 150 -27.13 14.34 23.80
C VAL A 150 -26.82 15.82 24.00
N PHE A 151 -26.11 16.42 23.09
CA PHE A 151 -25.73 17.82 23.09
C PHE A 151 -26.88 18.68 22.55
N GLN A 152 -26.99 19.90 23.07
CA GLN A 152 -27.89 20.92 22.55
C GLN A 152 -27.22 21.64 21.37
N VAL A 153 -27.97 21.88 20.29
CA VAL A 153 -27.45 22.63 19.14
C VAL A 153 -27.61 24.11 19.42
N ALA A 154 -26.49 24.82 19.54
CA ALA A 154 -26.43 26.25 19.75
C ALA A 154 -26.50 27.03 18.44
N GLU A 155 -25.88 26.52 17.37
CA GLU A 155 -25.87 27.11 16.03
C GLU A 155 -25.79 26.00 14.98
N HIS A 156 -26.52 26.15 13.89
CA HIS A 156 -26.40 25.29 12.70
C HIS A 156 -26.69 26.11 11.45
N ASN A 157 -25.76 26.02 10.49
CA ASN A 157 -25.92 26.52 9.13
C ASN A 157 -25.26 25.53 8.14
N ASP A 158 -25.24 25.83 6.84
CA ASP A 158 -24.73 24.89 5.80
C ASP A 158 -23.27 24.47 6.00
N SER A 159 -22.46 25.31 6.63
CA SER A 159 -21.02 25.08 6.78
C SER A 159 -20.54 24.90 8.22
N THR A 160 -21.37 25.20 9.21
CA THR A 160 -20.98 25.22 10.64
C THR A 160 -22.06 24.61 11.51
N ILE A 161 -21.64 23.81 12.50
CA ILE A 161 -22.51 23.35 13.60
C ILE A 161 -21.76 23.54 14.92
N ILE A 162 -22.49 24.10 15.93
CA ILE A 162 -22.02 24.26 17.29
C ILE A 162 -22.96 23.50 18.21
N MET A 163 -22.42 22.55 18.96
CA MET A 163 -23.15 21.70 19.89
C MET A 163 -22.55 21.85 21.29
N GLN A 164 -23.40 21.97 22.31
CA GLN A 164 -23.01 22.23 23.69
C GLN A 164 -23.60 21.20 24.64
N LEU A 165 -22.82 20.76 25.61
CA LEU A 165 -23.22 19.94 26.74
C LEU A 165 -23.11 20.81 28.00
N PRO A 166 -24.25 21.32 28.51
CA PRO A 166 -24.26 22.20 29.67
C PRO A 166 -24.11 21.44 30.99
N PHE A 167 -23.56 22.12 31.99
CA PHE A 167 -23.44 21.68 33.38
C PHE A 167 -24.14 22.61 34.34
N VAL A 168 -24.54 22.07 35.48
CA VAL A 168 -25.05 22.90 36.59
C VAL A 168 -23.91 23.87 37.00
N GLY A 169 -24.26 25.17 37.11
CA GLY A 169 -23.28 26.24 37.38
C GLY A 169 -22.88 27.04 36.15
N GLY A 170 -23.42 26.75 34.98
CA GLY A 170 -23.31 27.59 33.77
C GLY A 170 -22.06 27.32 32.93
N GLY A 171 -21.27 26.29 33.29
CA GLY A 171 -20.19 25.78 32.42
C GLY A 171 -20.74 24.87 31.32
N TYR A 172 -20.02 24.71 30.23
CA TYR A 172 -20.39 23.76 29.18
C TYR A 172 -19.17 23.26 28.37
N ILE A 173 -19.31 22.06 27.84
CA ILE A 173 -18.40 21.51 26.81
C ILE A 173 -19.02 21.85 25.45
N GLN A 174 -18.23 22.44 24.55
CA GLN A 174 -18.67 22.82 23.22
C GLN A 174 -17.83 22.07 22.17
N GLN A 175 -18.52 21.51 21.19
CA GLN A 175 -17.94 21.01 19.93
C GLN A 175 -18.41 21.93 18.81
N LYS A 176 -17.46 22.59 18.14
CA LYS A 176 -17.71 23.37 16.94
C LYS A 176 -17.06 22.69 15.75
N PHE A 177 -17.85 22.39 14.73
CA PHE A 177 -17.36 21.84 13.46
C PHE A 177 -17.69 22.78 12.32
N TRP A 178 -16.77 22.91 11.36
CA TRP A 178 -17.05 23.67 10.14
C TRP A 178 -16.28 23.13 8.94
N LEU A 179 -16.85 23.37 7.74
CA LEU A 179 -16.31 22.99 6.44
C LEU A 179 -16.01 24.25 5.62
N GLU A 180 -14.85 24.30 5.01
CA GLU A 180 -14.49 25.30 4.01
C GLU A 180 -14.94 24.84 2.62
N SER A 181 -15.32 25.78 1.74
CA SER A 181 -15.68 25.48 0.35
C SER A 181 -14.50 24.86 -0.38
N GLY A 182 -14.74 23.82 -1.18
CA GLY A 182 -13.70 23.15 -1.97
C GLY A 182 -12.74 22.26 -1.18
N SER A 183 -12.93 22.10 0.13
CA SER A 183 -12.01 21.38 1.01
C SER A 183 -12.54 20.01 1.43
N TYR A 184 -11.64 19.01 1.53
CA TYR A 184 -11.90 17.73 2.20
C TYR A 184 -11.59 17.80 3.71
N MET A 185 -11.16 18.96 4.20
CA MET A 185 -10.80 19.18 5.60
C MET A 185 -11.97 19.75 6.39
N MET A 186 -12.40 19.06 7.44
CA MET A 186 -13.30 19.55 8.45
C MET A 186 -12.48 20.08 9.63
N GLN A 187 -12.72 21.28 10.02
CA GLN A 187 -12.15 21.89 11.22
C GLN A 187 -13.03 21.54 12.43
N ASN A 188 -12.41 21.35 13.59
CA ASN A 188 -13.07 21.10 14.85
C ASN A 188 -12.41 21.87 15.99
N GLU A 189 -13.19 22.49 16.82
CA GLU A 189 -12.77 23.09 18.07
C GLU A 189 -13.54 22.50 19.24
N LEU A 190 -12.83 21.87 20.15
CA LEU A 190 -13.34 21.49 21.46
C LEU A 190 -13.08 22.64 22.43
N SER A 191 -14.13 23.19 23.02
CA SER A 191 -14.02 24.25 24.02
C SER A 191 -14.64 23.84 25.36
N LEU A 192 -13.89 24.10 26.42
CA LEU A 192 -14.33 24.00 27.82
C LEU A 192 -14.57 25.41 28.32
N VAL A 193 -15.84 25.80 28.47
CA VAL A 193 -16.23 27.19 28.76
C VAL A 193 -16.79 27.26 30.17
N ASN A 194 -16.27 28.19 30.99
CA ASN A 194 -16.66 28.39 32.38
C ASN A 194 -16.60 27.10 33.24
N MET A 195 -15.60 26.21 32.97
CA MET A 195 -15.47 24.90 33.64
C MET A 195 -14.55 24.96 34.87
N ASP A 196 -14.00 26.11 35.26
CA ASP A 196 -13.00 26.26 36.35
C ASP A 196 -13.48 25.76 37.72
N GLY A 197 -14.79 25.79 37.98
CA GLY A 197 -15.37 25.26 39.21
C GLY A 197 -15.78 23.79 39.13
N ILE A 198 -15.79 23.23 37.95
CA ILE A 198 -16.30 21.88 37.64
C ILE A 198 -15.12 20.91 37.39
N ILE A 199 -14.14 21.36 36.62
CA ILE A 199 -12.93 20.58 36.34
C ILE A 199 -11.86 20.95 37.39
N PRO A 200 -11.39 19.99 38.19
CA PRO A 200 -10.31 20.23 39.15
C PRO A 200 -9.02 20.72 38.45
N ARG A 201 -8.31 21.68 39.08
CA ARG A 201 -7.09 22.28 38.50
C ARG A 201 -5.93 21.29 38.24
N ASN A 202 -5.96 20.13 38.85
CA ASN A 202 -4.98 19.08 38.63
C ASN A 202 -5.31 18.17 37.44
N VAL A 203 -6.44 18.36 36.79
CA VAL A 203 -6.81 17.67 35.54
C VAL A 203 -6.17 18.42 34.38
N SER A 204 -5.24 17.79 33.70
CA SER A 204 -4.45 18.39 32.61
C SER A 204 -4.52 17.60 31.31
N MET A 205 -5.33 16.53 31.28
CA MET A 205 -5.45 15.62 30.13
C MET A 205 -6.91 15.23 29.92
N LEU A 206 -7.26 15.02 28.66
CA LEU A 206 -8.49 14.38 28.25
C LEU A 206 -8.15 13.20 27.33
N ASP A 207 -8.99 12.19 27.36
CA ASP A 207 -8.88 11.05 26.48
C ASP A 207 -9.91 11.17 25.36
N ILE A 208 -9.51 10.84 24.12
CA ILE A 208 -10.36 10.84 22.93
C ILE A 208 -10.44 9.41 22.41
N ASP A 209 -11.62 8.87 22.33
CA ASP A 209 -11.87 7.55 21.76
C ASP A 209 -12.50 7.72 20.38
N TRP A 210 -11.86 7.16 19.35
CA TRP A 210 -12.44 7.13 18.01
C TRP A 210 -12.34 5.73 17.41
N SER A 211 -13.47 5.10 17.19
CA SER A 211 -13.58 3.80 16.53
C SER A 211 -14.40 3.91 15.26
N VAL A 212 -13.97 3.23 14.20
CA VAL A 212 -14.62 3.25 12.88
C VAL A 212 -14.61 1.86 12.27
N VAL A 213 -15.76 1.43 11.76
CA VAL A 213 -15.84 0.28 10.84
C VAL A 213 -15.74 0.82 9.41
N ILE A 214 -14.60 0.56 8.80
CA ILE A 214 -14.26 1.03 7.46
C ILE A 214 -14.96 0.14 6.42
N PRO A 215 -15.77 0.71 5.51
CA PRO A 215 -16.52 -0.06 4.52
C PRO A 215 -15.64 -0.52 3.37
N ARG A 216 -16.13 -1.50 2.63
CA ARG A 216 -15.64 -1.88 1.33
C ARG A 216 -15.92 -0.78 0.30
N LEU A 217 -14.88 -0.29 -0.39
CA LEU A 217 -14.99 0.73 -1.43
C LEU A 217 -14.55 0.21 -2.81
N GLU A 218 -13.74 -0.87 -2.85
CA GLU A 218 -13.12 -1.37 -4.07
C GLU A 218 -13.60 -2.80 -4.44
N LYS A 219 -13.38 -3.19 -5.70
CA LYS A 219 -13.85 -4.47 -6.23
C LYS A 219 -13.16 -5.67 -5.59
N GLY A 220 -11.85 -5.60 -5.33
CA GLY A 220 -11.00 -6.74 -4.95
C GLY A 220 -10.52 -6.69 -3.51
N TYR A 221 -10.99 -7.60 -2.64
CA TYR A 221 -10.58 -7.72 -1.23
C TYR A 221 -9.07 -7.75 -1.02
N LYS A 222 -8.36 -8.60 -1.76
CA LYS A 222 -6.90 -8.78 -1.59
C LYS A 222 -6.13 -7.49 -1.86
N ASN A 223 -6.54 -6.77 -2.91
CA ASN A 223 -5.89 -5.53 -3.31
C ASN A 223 -6.22 -4.41 -2.34
N GLU A 224 -7.49 -4.19 -2.02
CA GLU A 224 -7.92 -3.16 -1.07
C GLU A 224 -7.29 -3.38 0.31
N LYS A 225 -7.31 -4.63 0.82
CA LYS A 225 -6.67 -5.00 2.09
C LYS A 225 -5.17 -4.71 2.09
N GLN A 226 -4.44 -5.06 1.01
CA GLN A 226 -2.98 -4.91 0.92
C GLN A 226 -2.52 -3.45 1.04
N TYR A 227 -3.35 -2.50 0.61
CA TYR A 227 -3.06 -1.06 0.68
C TYR A 227 -3.63 -0.38 1.91
N SER A 228 -4.48 -1.08 2.69
CA SER A 228 -5.11 -0.54 3.88
C SER A 228 -4.26 -0.76 5.12
N LYS A 229 -4.20 0.27 5.98
CA LYS A 229 -3.34 0.32 7.17
C LYS A 229 -3.75 1.48 8.07
N LEU A 230 -3.11 1.61 9.22
CA LEU A 230 -3.11 2.80 10.05
C LEU A 230 -1.74 3.47 9.96
N ASP A 231 -1.70 4.77 9.67
CA ASP A 231 -0.49 5.58 9.70
C ASP A 231 -0.53 6.56 10.87
N PHE A 232 0.63 6.92 11.43
CA PHE A 232 0.77 8.02 12.37
C PHE A 232 2.09 8.76 12.13
N TYR A 233 2.13 10.05 12.51
CA TYR A 233 3.24 10.92 12.12
C TYR A 233 3.76 11.72 13.31
N PHE A 234 5.06 11.56 13.55
CA PHE A 234 5.83 12.40 14.48
C PHE A 234 6.28 13.69 13.79
N GLU A 235 6.06 14.83 14.42
CA GLU A 235 6.49 16.11 13.86
C GLU A 235 8.00 16.14 13.65
N GLY A 236 8.43 16.55 12.46
CA GLY A 236 9.85 16.55 12.06
C GLY A 236 10.33 15.29 11.33
N ASP A 237 9.61 14.21 11.36
CA ASP A 237 10.01 12.98 10.67
C ASP A 237 9.90 13.10 9.14
N LYS A 238 10.69 12.28 8.45
CA LYS A 238 10.69 12.23 6.98
C LYS A 238 9.47 11.53 6.39
N LYS A 239 8.85 10.61 7.13
CA LYS A 239 7.71 9.80 6.72
C LYS A 239 6.91 9.37 7.94
N PRO A 240 5.60 9.09 7.80
CA PRO A 240 4.82 8.46 8.84
C PRO A 240 5.28 7.02 9.10
N GLU A 241 5.01 6.54 10.27
CA GLU A 241 5.07 5.13 10.65
C GLU A 241 3.75 4.45 10.33
N GLU A 242 3.75 3.12 10.20
CA GLU A 242 2.58 2.36 9.78
C GLU A 242 2.35 1.12 10.62
N ILE A 243 1.08 0.84 10.91
CA ILE A 243 0.61 -0.34 11.64
C ILE A 243 -0.27 -1.17 10.72
N GLY A 244 -0.06 -2.49 10.72
CA GLY A 244 -1.04 -3.44 10.20
C GLY A 244 -1.31 -3.39 8.69
N ARG A 245 -0.35 -3.03 7.85
CA ARG A 245 -0.54 -3.03 6.39
C ARG A 245 -0.98 -4.42 5.89
N GLY A 246 -2.25 -4.52 5.47
CA GLY A 246 -2.87 -5.76 4.99
C GLY A 246 -2.97 -6.88 6.03
N ARG A 247 -2.81 -6.59 7.30
CA ARG A 247 -2.89 -7.53 8.43
C ARG A 247 -3.35 -6.82 9.69
N ASP A 248 -3.84 -7.56 10.66
CA ASP A 248 -4.17 -7.04 11.96
C ASP A 248 -2.93 -6.44 12.64
N GLY A 249 -3.12 -5.42 13.44
CA GLY A 249 -2.04 -4.75 14.15
C GLY A 249 -2.57 -3.91 15.31
N SER A 250 -1.75 -3.78 16.35
CA SER A 250 -1.99 -2.89 17.47
C SER A 250 -0.65 -2.31 17.93
N GLU A 251 -0.67 -1.05 18.34
CA GLU A 251 0.53 -0.37 18.82
C GLU A 251 0.17 0.70 19.83
N ARG A 252 0.97 0.81 20.88
CA ARG A 252 0.88 1.87 21.86
C ARG A 252 2.01 2.86 21.64
N ILE A 253 1.64 4.13 21.55
CA ILE A 253 2.55 5.27 21.35
C ILE A 253 2.56 6.09 22.64
N ASP A 254 3.70 6.14 23.30
CA ASP A 254 3.91 6.94 24.53
C ASP A 254 4.70 8.23 24.24
N THR A 255 4.83 8.60 22.96
CA THR A 255 5.54 9.79 22.48
C THR A 255 4.57 10.73 21.76
N LYS A 256 4.78 12.04 21.87
CA LYS A 256 3.96 13.05 21.18
C LYS A 256 4.02 12.90 19.68
N PHE A 257 2.85 12.96 19.03
CA PHE A 257 2.72 12.84 17.57
C PHE A 257 1.64 13.81 17.04
N LYS A 258 1.72 14.13 15.74
CA LYS A 258 0.92 15.20 15.15
C LYS A 258 -0.44 14.74 14.61
N TRP A 259 -0.46 13.64 13.85
CA TRP A 259 -1.66 13.11 13.23
C TRP A 259 -1.60 11.60 13.05
N PHE A 260 -2.76 10.98 12.88
CA PHE A 260 -2.91 9.59 12.45
C PHE A 260 -3.97 9.47 11.37
N ALA A 261 -3.94 8.37 10.61
CA ALA A 261 -4.81 8.10 9.48
C ALA A 261 -5.31 6.66 9.48
N PHE A 262 -6.60 6.48 9.35
CA PHE A 262 -7.21 5.23 8.91
C PHE A 262 -7.19 5.22 7.39
N GLN A 263 -6.19 4.58 6.81
CA GLN A 263 -5.96 4.58 5.37
C GLN A 263 -6.56 3.34 4.71
N GLN A 264 -7.37 3.57 3.66
CA GLN A 264 -7.74 2.58 2.65
C GLN A 264 -6.87 2.77 1.40
N GLN A 265 -7.10 1.96 0.36
CA GLN A 265 -6.35 2.05 -0.89
C GLN A 265 -6.38 3.47 -1.49
N PHE A 266 -7.55 4.05 -1.66
CA PHE A 266 -7.74 5.33 -2.35
C PHE A 266 -8.29 6.45 -1.47
N PHE A 267 -8.67 6.18 -0.23
CA PHE A 267 -9.25 7.16 0.67
C PHE A 267 -8.66 7.05 2.06
N SER A 268 -8.72 8.15 2.80
CA SER A 268 -8.28 8.19 4.20
C SER A 268 -9.18 9.05 5.06
N ALA A 269 -9.33 8.64 6.31
CA ALA A 269 -9.83 9.46 7.40
C ALA A 269 -8.64 9.79 8.32
N ILE A 270 -8.24 11.08 8.38
CA ILE A 270 -7.07 11.54 9.13
C ILE A 270 -7.53 12.48 10.23
N MET A 271 -7.03 12.29 11.45
CA MET A 271 -7.22 13.25 12.54
C MET A 271 -5.88 13.88 12.93
N THR A 272 -5.87 15.20 13.00
CA THR A 272 -4.69 16.00 13.32
C THR A 272 -4.95 16.85 14.55
N ALA A 273 -4.03 16.84 15.51
CA ALA A 273 -4.07 17.75 16.64
C ALA A 273 -3.55 19.14 16.25
N GLY A 274 -4.15 20.19 16.77
CA GLY A 274 -3.64 21.56 16.60
C GLY A 274 -2.21 21.71 17.17
N THR A 275 -1.98 21.12 18.34
CA THR A 275 -0.65 20.95 18.92
C THR A 275 -0.09 19.56 18.60
N GLU A 276 -0.19 18.61 19.52
CA GLU A 276 0.18 17.21 19.36
C GLU A 276 -0.67 16.36 20.29
N PHE A 277 -0.90 15.11 19.94
CA PHE A 277 -1.40 14.09 20.86
C PHE A 277 -0.26 13.65 21.77
N SER A 278 -0.52 13.41 23.05
CA SER A 278 0.50 13.04 24.04
C SER A 278 0.83 11.55 24.02
N SER A 279 -0.17 10.72 23.71
CA SER A 279 -0.05 9.26 23.55
C SER A 279 -1.24 8.71 22.77
N ALA A 280 -1.12 7.47 22.31
CA ALA A 280 -2.21 6.73 21.67
C ALA A 280 -2.10 5.23 21.91
N ASP A 281 -3.26 4.56 21.95
CA ASP A 281 -3.38 3.11 21.78
C ASP A 281 -4.16 2.86 20.48
N PHE A 282 -3.49 2.30 19.47
CA PHE A 282 -4.08 1.99 18.17
C PHE A 282 -4.40 0.52 18.04
N ASN A 283 -5.54 0.21 17.42
CA ASN A 283 -5.91 -1.15 17.05
C ASN A 283 -6.53 -1.18 15.65
N LEU A 284 -6.14 -2.19 14.86
CA LEU A 284 -6.61 -2.43 13.52
C LEU A 284 -6.89 -3.91 13.35
N LYS A 285 -8.10 -4.27 12.94
CA LYS A 285 -8.52 -5.65 12.66
C LYS A 285 -9.22 -5.74 11.31
N PHE A 286 -8.76 -6.62 10.43
CA PHE A 286 -9.41 -6.88 9.15
C PHE A 286 -10.52 -7.92 9.29
N TYR A 287 -11.61 -7.67 8.58
CA TYR A 287 -12.64 -8.67 8.36
C TYR A 287 -12.15 -9.76 7.41
N SER A 288 -12.71 -10.96 7.51
CA SER A 288 -12.46 -12.04 6.56
C SER A 288 -12.99 -11.70 5.16
N GLU A 289 -12.53 -12.42 4.12
CA GLU A 289 -13.02 -12.20 2.77
C GLU A 289 -14.54 -12.46 2.64
N ASP A 290 -15.07 -13.40 3.42
CA ASP A 290 -16.51 -13.72 3.45
C ASP A 290 -17.32 -12.59 4.10
N GLU A 291 -16.86 -12.04 5.22
CA GLU A 291 -17.47 -10.87 5.87
C GLU A 291 -17.40 -9.62 4.99
N TYR A 292 -16.28 -9.41 4.31
CA TYR A 292 -16.12 -8.33 3.34
C TYR A 292 -17.14 -8.42 2.19
N LYS A 293 -17.39 -9.63 1.68
CA LYS A 293 -18.38 -9.86 0.61
C LYS A 293 -19.83 -9.76 1.11
N ALA A 294 -20.09 -10.25 2.32
CA ALA A 294 -21.45 -10.32 2.88
C ALA A 294 -21.92 -9.00 3.52
N ALA A 295 -21.08 -8.41 4.38
CA ALA A 295 -21.42 -7.20 5.14
C ALA A 295 -20.90 -5.91 4.52
N GLY A 296 -20.00 -5.99 3.54
CA GLY A 296 -19.38 -4.83 2.93
C GLY A 296 -18.46 -4.05 3.87
N ASN A 297 -17.79 -4.75 4.80
CA ASN A 297 -16.84 -4.17 5.76
C ASN A 297 -15.42 -4.67 5.46
N LEU A 298 -14.45 -3.76 5.47
CA LEU A 298 -13.05 -4.07 5.22
C LEU A 298 -12.26 -4.30 6.50
N MET A 299 -12.32 -3.33 7.42
CA MET A 299 -11.55 -3.36 8.66
C MET A 299 -12.26 -2.56 9.76
N ALA A 300 -11.99 -2.91 11.01
CA ALA A 300 -12.34 -2.12 12.18
C ALA A 300 -11.07 -1.46 12.72
N CYS A 301 -11.13 -0.15 12.93
CA CYS A 301 -10.04 0.66 13.45
C CYS A 301 -10.46 1.32 14.76
N SER A 302 -9.56 1.44 15.73
CA SER A 302 -9.75 2.25 16.92
C SER A 302 -8.48 3.00 17.29
N ALA A 303 -8.66 4.20 17.81
CA ALA A 303 -7.64 5.08 18.35
C ALA A 303 -8.12 5.62 19.69
N ASN A 304 -7.43 5.27 20.76
CA ASN A 304 -7.60 5.87 22.08
C ASN A 304 -6.45 6.85 22.28
N LEU A 305 -6.75 8.13 22.24
CA LEU A 305 -5.78 9.22 22.19
C LEU A 305 -5.77 9.96 23.50
N ARG A 306 -4.65 10.53 23.87
CA ARG A 306 -4.54 11.48 24.97
C ARG A 306 -4.13 12.84 24.48
N SER A 307 -4.82 13.86 24.92
CA SER A 307 -4.54 15.26 24.59
C SER A 307 -4.38 16.08 25.85
N ASP A 308 -3.28 16.86 25.90
CA ASP A 308 -2.99 17.76 27.02
C ASP A 308 -3.84 19.04 26.93
N PHE A 309 -4.31 19.52 28.06
CA PHE A 309 -4.88 20.85 28.19
C PHE A 309 -4.53 21.46 29.55
N GLN A 310 -4.75 22.74 29.73
CA GLN A 310 -4.44 23.43 30.97
C GLN A 310 -5.73 23.90 31.65
N ALA A 311 -6.15 23.16 32.69
CA ALA A 311 -7.31 23.56 33.50
C ALA A 311 -7.00 24.81 34.35
N GLY A 312 -8.03 25.60 34.66
CA GLY A 312 -7.89 26.80 35.49
C GLY A 312 -7.33 28.03 34.77
N SER A 313 -7.25 28.00 33.46
CA SER A 313 -6.87 29.14 32.61
C SER A 313 -8.07 29.94 32.05
N GLY A 314 -9.27 29.74 32.59
CA GLY A 314 -10.54 30.25 32.04
C GLY A 314 -11.08 29.34 30.95
N ASN A 315 -11.45 29.91 29.81
CA ASN A 315 -11.92 29.11 28.68
C ASN A 315 -10.76 28.42 27.99
N VAL A 316 -10.87 27.10 27.80
CA VAL A 316 -9.88 26.28 27.08
C VAL A 316 -10.45 25.91 25.72
N THR A 317 -9.68 26.11 24.65
CA THR A 317 -10.04 25.68 23.29
C THR A 317 -8.91 24.83 22.73
N ILE A 318 -9.28 23.62 22.27
CA ILE A 318 -8.35 22.64 21.71
C ILE A 318 -8.79 22.39 20.26
N PRO A 319 -7.98 22.83 19.27
CA PRO A 319 -8.30 22.64 17.86
C PRO A 319 -7.89 21.26 17.36
N TYR A 320 -8.74 20.66 16.53
CA TYR A 320 -8.49 19.45 15.78
C TYR A 320 -8.89 19.64 14.32
N GLN A 321 -8.37 18.81 13.46
CA GLN A 321 -8.71 18.77 12.03
C GLN A 321 -8.99 17.34 11.62
N PHE A 322 -10.02 17.14 10.80
CA PHE A 322 -10.36 15.86 10.21
C PHE A 322 -10.30 15.97 8.69
N TYR A 323 -9.45 15.20 8.07
CA TYR A 323 -9.45 15.04 6.62
C TYR A 323 -10.26 13.80 6.25
N PHE A 324 -11.24 13.98 5.39
CA PHE A 324 -12.04 12.91 4.81
C PHE A 324 -11.98 13.01 3.29
N GLY A 325 -11.12 12.23 2.65
CA GLY A 325 -10.94 12.44 1.24
C GLY A 325 -10.04 11.43 0.53
N PRO A 326 -9.76 11.73 -0.77
CA PRO A 326 -8.97 10.87 -1.64
C PRO A 326 -7.49 10.88 -1.30
N ASN A 327 -6.81 9.75 -1.49
CA ASN A 327 -5.36 9.63 -1.43
C ASN A 327 -4.70 10.17 -2.71
N ASP A 328 -5.11 11.36 -3.14
CA ASP A 328 -4.50 12.08 -4.25
C ASP A 328 -3.25 12.84 -3.78
N TYR A 329 -2.13 12.62 -4.48
CA TYR A 329 -0.83 13.18 -4.07
C TYR A 329 -0.84 14.71 -3.98
N ARG A 330 -1.52 15.41 -4.90
CA ARG A 330 -1.56 16.87 -4.93
C ARG A 330 -2.48 17.41 -3.86
N THR A 331 -3.65 16.83 -3.72
CA THR A 331 -4.63 17.18 -2.69
C THR A 331 -4.02 17.03 -1.29
N LEU A 332 -3.43 15.88 -0.99
CA LEU A 332 -2.79 15.65 0.30
C LEU A 332 -1.61 16.60 0.56
N LYS A 333 -0.83 16.90 -0.49
CA LYS A 333 0.32 17.80 -0.37
C LYS A 333 -0.11 19.26 -0.17
N SER A 334 -1.28 19.68 -0.66
CA SER A 334 -1.77 21.07 -0.53
C SER A 334 -2.06 21.48 0.90
N TYR A 335 -2.29 20.53 1.81
CA TYR A 335 -2.54 20.78 3.22
C TYR A 335 -1.25 21.04 4.05
N ASP A 336 -0.06 20.84 3.48
CA ASP A 336 1.26 21.07 4.10
C ASP A 336 1.50 20.35 5.44
N GLN A 337 0.77 19.24 5.67
CA GLN A 337 0.86 18.36 6.85
C GLN A 337 1.65 17.08 6.57
N LYS A 338 2.28 16.96 5.40
CA LYS A 338 2.97 15.77 4.92
C LYS A 338 2.06 14.53 4.75
N TYR A 339 0.76 14.72 4.59
CA TYR A 339 -0.19 13.65 4.33
C TYR A 339 0.14 12.87 3.05
N GLU A 340 0.75 13.52 2.05
CA GLU A 340 1.16 12.85 0.81
C GLU A 340 2.16 11.70 1.02
N LYS A 341 2.75 11.61 2.20
CA LYS A 341 3.69 10.53 2.58
C LYS A 341 3.00 9.20 2.90
N ILE A 342 1.69 9.19 3.14
CA ILE A 342 0.92 7.94 3.29
C ILE A 342 0.91 7.13 1.99
N ILE A 343 1.03 7.80 0.81
CA ILE A 343 1.03 7.13 -0.49
C ILE A 343 2.35 6.37 -0.67
N PRO A 344 2.32 5.04 -0.89
CA PRO A 344 3.51 4.20 -0.88
C PRO A 344 4.29 4.27 -2.20
N LEU A 345 4.88 5.42 -2.52
CA LEU A 345 5.65 5.62 -3.78
C LEU A 345 7.01 4.90 -3.82
N GLY A 346 7.38 4.16 -2.76
CA GLY A 346 8.63 3.40 -2.68
C GLY A 346 9.78 4.12 -2.00
N GLY A 347 10.93 3.42 -1.85
CA GLY A 347 12.14 3.92 -1.23
C GLY A 347 12.77 5.10 -2.01
N TRP A 348 13.91 5.63 -1.52
CA TRP A 348 14.50 6.88 -2.04
C TRP A 348 14.65 6.90 -3.57
N MET A 349 15.19 5.86 -4.18
CA MET A 349 15.44 5.79 -5.62
C MET A 349 14.16 5.59 -6.44
N VAL A 350 13.26 4.70 -6.00
CA VAL A 350 11.98 4.41 -6.64
C VAL A 350 11.04 5.62 -6.47
N GLY A 351 10.93 6.15 -5.26
CA GLY A 351 10.10 7.30 -4.95
C GLY A 351 10.59 8.60 -5.60
N TRP A 352 11.90 8.76 -5.81
CA TRP A 352 12.45 9.87 -6.58
C TRP A 352 11.96 9.84 -8.03
N PHE A 353 12.07 8.67 -8.69
CA PHE A 353 11.61 8.50 -10.07
C PHE A 353 10.09 8.68 -10.18
N SER A 354 9.31 8.15 -9.24
CA SER A 354 7.87 8.34 -9.20
C SER A 354 7.48 9.81 -9.10
N ARG A 355 8.09 10.57 -8.18
CA ARG A 355 7.75 11.98 -7.93
C ARG A 355 8.23 12.93 -9.02
N LEU A 356 9.37 12.69 -9.66
CA LEU A 356 9.95 13.61 -10.66
C LEU A 356 9.64 13.25 -12.11
N VAL A 357 9.32 11.99 -12.39
CA VAL A 357 9.07 11.54 -13.76
C VAL A 357 7.64 11.05 -13.94
N ILE A 358 7.20 10.06 -13.13
CA ILE A 358 5.92 9.39 -13.39
C ILE A 358 4.75 10.33 -13.11
N ILE A 359 4.62 10.84 -11.87
CA ILE A 359 3.50 11.69 -11.47
C ILE A 359 3.40 12.94 -12.36
N PRO A 360 4.46 13.74 -12.59
CA PRO A 360 4.34 14.92 -13.46
C PRO A 360 3.98 14.58 -14.90
N SER A 361 4.50 13.46 -15.45
CA SER A 361 4.18 13.04 -16.82
C SER A 361 2.74 12.54 -16.93
N PHE A 362 2.27 11.77 -15.96
CA PHE A 362 0.92 11.26 -15.89
C PHE A 362 -0.10 12.40 -15.79
N ASP A 363 0.14 13.32 -14.87
CA ASP A 363 -0.68 14.50 -14.66
C ASP A 363 -0.69 15.45 -15.87
N PHE A 364 0.48 15.64 -16.52
CA PHE A 364 0.57 16.47 -17.71
C PHE A 364 -0.28 15.88 -18.85
N LEU A 365 -0.15 14.58 -19.11
CA LEU A 365 -0.92 13.90 -20.15
C LEU A 365 -2.42 13.88 -19.81
N GLY A 366 -2.79 13.63 -18.54
CA GLY A 366 -4.18 13.59 -18.08
C GLY A 366 -4.93 14.92 -18.20
N ARG A 367 -4.22 16.07 -18.26
CA ARG A 367 -4.84 17.38 -18.52
C ARG A 367 -5.38 17.51 -19.96
N PHE A 368 -4.78 16.84 -20.92
CA PHE A 368 -5.12 16.93 -22.33
C PHE A 368 -5.90 15.72 -22.84
N ILE A 369 -5.81 14.60 -22.15
CA ILE A 369 -6.34 13.31 -22.61
C ILE A 369 -7.21 12.71 -21.51
N SER A 370 -8.51 12.64 -21.76
CA SER A 370 -9.47 12.05 -20.83
C SER A 370 -9.42 10.51 -20.77
N ASN A 371 -8.86 9.87 -21.82
CA ASN A 371 -8.73 8.41 -21.86
C ASN A 371 -7.42 7.95 -21.21
N TYR A 372 -7.51 7.42 -20.00
CA TYR A 372 -6.34 7.00 -19.23
C TYR A 372 -5.59 5.80 -19.82
N GLY A 373 -6.24 4.95 -20.63
CA GLY A 373 -5.53 3.93 -21.40
C GLY A 373 -4.56 4.53 -22.42
N LEU A 374 -4.94 5.63 -23.09
CA LEU A 374 -4.04 6.39 -23.97
C LEU A 374 -2.96 7.13 -23.18
N VAL A 375 -3.28 7.66 -22.00
CA VAL A 375 -2.28 8.27 -21.09
C VAL A 375 -1.20 7.26 -20.73
N ILE A 376 -1.57 6.03 -20.36
CA ILE A 376 -0.62 4.94 -20.05
C ILE A 376 0.23 4.58 -21.26
N LEU A 377 -0.37 4.49 -22.45
CA LEU A 377 0.36 4.22 -23.70
C LEU A 377 1.43 5.29 -23.97
N LEU A 378 1.04 6.56 -23.96
CA LEU A 378 1.95 7.67 -24.25
C LEU A 378 3.03 7.82 -23.18
N MET A 379 2.67 7.67 -21.92
CA MET A 379 3.64 7.64 -20.81
C MET A 379 4.63 6.48 -20.98
N THR A 380 4.18 5.29 -21.40
CA THR A 380 5.06 4.15 -21.66
C THR A 380 6.05 4.46 -22.77
N ILE A 381 5.58 5.06 -23.89
CA ILE A 381 6.43 5.49 -24.99
C ILE A 381 7.45 6.54 -24.50
N PHE A 382 7.01 7.55 -23.77
CA PHE A 382 7.87 8.59 -23.22
C PHE A 382 8.99 8.01 -22.33
N ILE A 383 8.66 7.12 -21.40
CA ILE A 383 9.64 6.46 -20.54
C ILE A 383 10.62 5.62 -21.36
N LYS A 384 10.14 4.86 -22.37
CA LYS A 384 11.00 4.07 -23.25
C LYS A 384 11.94 4.94 -24.08
N LEU A 385 11.49 6.10 -24.54
CA LEU A 385 12.33 7.07 -25.22
C LEU A 385 13.40 7.65 -24.28
N LEU A 386 13.02 7.99 -23.06
CA LEU A 386 13.95 8.51 -22.04
C LEU A 386 15.11 7.55 -21.73
N ILE A 387 14.83 6.25 -21.66
CA ILE A 387 15.86 5.23 -21.38
C ILE A 387 16.54 4.67 -22.65
N SER A 388 16.07 5.02 -23.84
CA SER A 388 16.57 4.47 -25.11
C SER A 388 18.08 4.64 -25.32
N PRO A 389 18.75 5.77 -24.96
CA PRO A 389 20.20 5.91 -25.16
C PRO A 389 21.01 4.89 -24.37
N LEU A 390 20.57 4.55 -23.16
CA LEU A 390 21.22 3.52 -22.33
C LEU A 390 20.93 2.12 -22.87
N THR A 391 19.69 1.90 -23.31
CA THR A 391 19.26 0.63 -23.93
C THR A 391 20.07 0.33 -25.18
N ILE A 392 20.29 1.30 -26.09
CA ILE A 392 21.12 1.16 -27.29
C ILE A 392 22.55 0.77 -26.93
N LYS A 393 23.16 1.42 -25.92
CA LYS A 393 24.52 1.06 -25.47
C LYS A 393 24.60 -0.39 -24.99
N SER A 394 23.59 -0.84 -24.27
CA SER A 394 23.53 -2.21 -23.79
C SER A 394 23.31 -3.22 -24.91
N TYR A 395 22.45 -2.93 -25.88
CA TYR A 395 22.29 -3.79 -27.07
C TYR A 395 23.57 -3.91 -27.88
N LYS A 396 24.36 -2.84 -28.02
CA LYS A 396 25.69 -2.90 -28.63
C LYS A 396 26.60 -3.90 -27.90
N SER A 397 26.57 -3.91 -26.55
CA SER A 397 27.34 -4.85 -25.74
C SER A 397 26.86 -6.30 -25.93
N SER A 398 25.54 -6.53 -25.95
CA SER A 398 24.95 -7.84 -26.20
C SER A 398 25.26 -8.38 -27.61
N ALA A 399 25.22 -7.50 -28.62
CA ALA A 399 25.57 -7.87 -29.99
C ALA A 399 27.06 -8.28 -30.12
N LYS A 400 27.98 -7.57 -29.43
CA LYS A 400 29.40 -7.98 -29.36
C LYS A 400 29.55 -9.35 -28.74
N MET A 401 28.79 -9.66 -27.70
CA MET A 401 28.79 -10.97 -27.06
C MET A 401 28.36 -12.09 -28.04
N GLN A 402 27.34 -11.82 -28.89
CA GLN A 402 26.91 -12.78 -29.91
C GLN A 402 28.00 -13.04 -30.96
N VAL A 403 28.73 -12.01 -31.38
CA VAL A 403 29.83 -12.16 -32.39
C VAL A 403 30.94 -13.05 -31.88
N ILE A 404 31.26 -13.01 -30.58
CA ILE A 404 32.32 -13.85 -29.98
C ILE A 404 31.81 -15.18 -29.46
N LYS A 405 30.49 -15.46 -29.57
CA LYS A 405 29.92 -16.73 -29.09
C LYS A 405 30.67 -17.98 -29.58
N PRO A 406 31.05 -18.12 -30.87
CA PRO A 406 31.83 -19.27 -31.36
C PRO A 406 33.19 -19.43 -30.66
N GLU A 407 33.85 -18.33 -30.27
CA GLU A 407 35.11 -18.35 -29.54
C GLU A 407 34.93 -18.74 -28.07
N VAL A 408 33.83 -18.27 -27.47
CA VAL A 408 33.40 -18.68 -26.13
C VAL A 408 33.07 -20.17 -26.07
N ASP A 409 32.38 -20.70 -27.07
CA ASP A 409 32.03 -22.13 -27.16
C ASP A 409 33.29 -23.01 -27.34
N LYS A 410 34.25 -22.58 -28.14
CA LYS A 410 35.59 -23.25 -28.24
C LYS A 410 36.31 -23.25 -26.90
N LEU A 411 36.21 -22.17 -26.14
CA LEU A 411 36.85 -22.03 -24.83
C LEU A 411 36.14 -22.91 -23.77
N ASN A 412 34.84 -23.04 -23.85
CA ASN A 412 34.04 -23.96 -23.02
C ASN A 412 34.42 -25.43 -23.32
N ALA A 413 34.59 -25.79 -24.59
CA ALA A 413 34.98 -27.12 -25.00
C ALA A 413 36.44 -27.46 -24.57
N LYS A 414 37.32 -26.45 -24.49
CA LYS A 414 38.71 -26.62 -24.04
C LYS A 414 38.85 -26.90 -22.55
N TYR A 415 37.91 -26.40 -21.72
CA TYR A 415 37.94 -26.56 -20.28
C TYR A 415 36.63 -27.20 -19.77
N PRO A 416 36.40 -28.50 -20.01
CA PRO A 416 35.16 -29.18 -19.69
C PRO A 416 35.00 -29.51 -18.20
N ASN A 417 36.10 -29.57 -17.44
CA ASN A 417 36.13 -30.04 -16.06
C ASN A 417 35.95 -28.89 -15.05
N GLU A 418 35.24 -29.14 -13.97
CA GLU A 418 35.06 -28.19 -12.85
C GLU A 418 36.40 -27.80 -12.18
N LYS A 419 37.41 -28.70 -12.21
CA LYS A 419 38.74 -28.43 -11.67
C LYS A 419 39.47 -27.29 -12.41
N ASP A 420 39.11 -27.03 -13.67
CA ASP A 420 39.67 -25.94 -14.48
C ASP A 420 38.80 -24.67 -14.52
N ALA A 421 37.79 -24.60 -13.68
CA ALA A 421 36.83 -23.46 -13.65
C ALA A 421 37.53 -22.11 -13.52
N MET A 422 38.58 -22.01 -12.71
CA MET A 422 39.35 -20.77 -12.54
C MET A 422 40.16 -20.39 -13.79
N LYS A 423 40.78 -21.38 -14.47
CA LYS A 423 41.48 -21.15 -15.74
C LYS A 423 40.50 -20.77 -16.85
N LYS A 424 39.34 -21.42 -16.90
CA LYS A 424 38.24 -21.11 -17.82
C LYS A 424 37.78 -19.66 -17.63
N GLN A 425 37.56 -19.25 -16.38
CA GLN A 425 37.10 -17.89 -16.05
C GLN A 425 38.17 -16.84 -16.42
N GLN A 426 39.45 -17.09 -16.17
CA GLN A 426 40.55 -16.20 -16.58
C GLN A 426 40.64 -16.09 -18.10
N ALA A 427 40.55 -17.19 -18.82
CA ALA A 427 40.57 -17.20 -20.27
C ALA A 427 39.36 -16.49 -20.89
N MET A 428 38.18 -16.66 -20.31
CA MET A 428 36.96 -15.93 -20.69
C MET A 428 37.11 -14.43 -20.45
N MET A 429 37.63 -14.03 -19.30
CA MET A 429 37.88 -12.62 -18.97
C MET A 429 38.87 -11.99 -19.96
N HIS A 430 39.93 -12.70 -20.32
CA HIS A 430 40.91 -12.25 -21.31
C HIS A 430 40.31 -12.12 -22.72
N LEU A 431 39.45 -13.06 -23.12
CA LEU A 431 38.69 -12.99 -24.38
C LEU A 431 37.79 -11.76 -24.42
N TYR A 432 36.99 -11.50 -23.36
CA TYR A 432 36.13 -10.33 -23.25
C TYR A 432 36.94 -9.03 -23.27
N GLN A 433 38.06 -8.97 -22.57
CA GLN A 433 38.94 -7.81 -22.60
C GLN A 433 39.50 -7.55 -24.00
N LYS A 434 39.97 -8.60 -24.72
CA LYS A 434 40.49 -8.51 -26.09
C LYS A 434 39.40 -8.01 -27.05
N ALA A 435 38.17 -8.47 -26.89
CA ALA A 435 37.02 -8.06 -27.68
C ALA A 435 36.46 -6.67 -27.28
N GLY A 436 36.95 -6.07 -26.19
CA GLY A 436 36.44 -4.80 -25.70
C GLY A 436 34.98 -4.87 -25.20
N ILE A 437 34.62 -6.03 -24.62
CA ILE A 437 33.29 -6.32 -24.11
C ILE A 437 33.32 -6.26 -22.59
N SER A 438 32.31 -5.57 -21.99
CA SER A 438 32.07 -5.67 -20.58
C SER A 438 31.20 -6.88 -20.28
N PRO A 439 31.60 -7.82 -19.41
CA PRO A 439 30.75 -8.96 -19.05
C PRO A 439 29.41 -8.55 -18.44
N MET A 440 29.35 -7.39 -17.79
CA MET A 440 28.12 -6.83 -17.22
C MET A 440 27.29 -6.02 -18.23
N GLY A 441 27.78 -5.81 -19.45
CA GLY A 441 27.07 -4.99 -20.45
C GLY A 441 25.72 -5.58 -20.88
N GLY A 442 25.58 -6.91 -20.83
CA GLY A 442 24.34 -7.61 -21.19
C GLY A 442 23.23 -7.52 -20.15
N CYS A 443 23.57 -7.40 -18.86
CA CYS A 443 22.58 -7.28 -17.79
C CYS A 443 22.22 -5.83 -17.42
N LEU A 444 22.93 -4.84 -17.97
CA LEU A 444 22.72 -3.41 -17.67
C LEU A 444 21.28 -2.93 -17.94
N PRO A 445 20.58 -3.37 -19.03
CA PRO A 445 19.18 -2.99 -19.23
C PRO A 445 18.28 -3.48 -18.08
N MET A 446 18.51 -4.69 -17.62
CA MET A 446 17.72 -5.28 -16.53
C MET A 446 17.89 -4.48 -15.23
N LEU A 447 19.15 -4.12 -14.89
CA LEU A 447 19.44 -3.30 -13.70
C LEU A 447 18.82 -1.91 -13.78
N LEU A 448 18.84 -1.29 -14.96
CA LEU A 448 18.21 0.02 -15.17
C LEU A 448 16.68 -0.06 -15.16
N GLN A 449 16.12 -1.14 -15.65
CA GLN A 449 14.68 -1.37 -15.70
C GLN A 449 14.08 -1.63 -14.32
N MET A 450 14.84 -2.18 -13.35
CA MET A 450 14.33 -2.54 -12.02
C MET A 450 13.72 -1.36 -11.25
N PRO A 451 14.39 -0.19 -11.13
CA PRO A 451 13.77 0.96 -10.45
C PRO A 451 12.48 1.42 -11.10
N ILE A 452 12.41 1.40 -12.44
CA ILE A 452 11.22 1.79 -13.21
C ILE A 452 10.09 0.78 -12.98
N LEU A 453 10.44 -0.52 -13.03
CA LEU A 453 9.52 -1.60 -12.77
C LEU A 453 8.87 -1.46 -11.39
N PHE A 454 9.67 -1.27 -10.34
CA PHE A 454 9.16 -1.08 -9.00
C PHE A 454 8.39 0.23 -8.82
N ALA A 455 8.78 1.29 -9.53
CA ALA A 455 8.06 2.55 -9.50
C ALA A 455 6.64 2.41 -10.07
N MET A 456 6.50 1.74 -11.22
CA MET A 456 5.20 1.47 -11.83
C MET A 456 4.35 0.51 -11.00
N PHE A 457 4.98 -0.51 -10.41
CA PHE A 457 4.32 -1.47 -9.52
C PHE A 457 3.74 -0.81 -8.27
N ARG A 458 4.35 0.29 -7.81
CA ARG A 458 3.86 1.09 -6.68
C ARG A 458 2.86 2.16 -7.10
N PHE A 459 3.07 2.77 -8.25
CA PHE A 459 2.27 3.90 -8.74
C PHE A 459 0.87 3.48 -9.17
N PHE A 460 0.74 2.51 -10.10
CA PHE A 460 -0.56 2.19 -10.68
C PHE A 460 -1.63 1.73 -9.68
N PRO A 461 -1.35 0.83 -8.72
CA PRO A 461 -2.36 0.44 -7.74
C PRO A 461 -2.70 1.53 -6.70
N ALA A 462 -1.88 2.59 -6.61
CA ALA A 462 -2.09 3.70 -5.68
C ALA A 462 -2.62 4.98 -6.36
N SER A 463 -2.77 4.98 -7.71
CA SER A 463 -3.23 6.13 -8.49
C SER A 463 -4.75 6.18 -8.51
N ILE A 464 -5.32 7.13 -7.76
CA ILE A 464 -6.77 7.30 -7.67
C ILE A 464 -7.39 7.76 -9.00
N GLU A 465 -6.62 8.43 -9.85
CA GLU A 465 -7.06 8.92 -11.17
C GLU A 465 -7.44 7.78 -12.12
N LEU A 466 -6.93 6.56 -11.86
CA LEU A 466 -7.28 5.36 -12.64
C LEU A 466 -8.55 4.68 -12.18
N ARG A 467 -9.05 5.07 -11.00
CA ARG A 467 -10.22 4.46 -10.38
C ARG A 467 -11.46 4.70 -11.23
N GLN A 468 -12.17 3.60 -11.56
CA GLN A 468 -13.37 3.58 -12.41
C GLN A 468 -13.15 4.11 -13.84
N GLN A 469 -11.89 4.18 -14.32
CA GLN A 469 -11.59 4.52 -15.70
C GLN A 469 -11.65 3.28 -16.57
N LYS A 470 -12.56 3.30 -17.55
CA LYS A 470 -12.76 2.20 -18.51
C LYS A 470 -11.73 2.25 -19.63
N PHE A 471 -11.22 1.09 -20.01
CA PHE A 471 -10.40 0.98 -21.21
C PHE A 471 -10.47 -0.42 -21.82
N LEU A 472 -10.81 -0.51 -23.11
CA LEU A 472 -11.06 -1.76 -23.84
C LEU A 472 -12.12 -2.61 -23.11
N TRP A 473 -11.73 -3.76 -22.59
CA TRP A 473 -12.58 -4.69 -21.82
C TRP A 473 -12.52 -4.49 -20.31
N ALA A 474 -11.60 -3.67 -19.83
CA ALA A 474 -11.51 -3.36 -18.40
C ALA A 474 -12.50 -2.26 -18.03
N ASP A 475 -13.36 -2.54 -17.07
CA ASP A 475 -14.31 -1.56 -16.53
C ASP A 475 -13.64 -0.56 -15.58
N ASP A 476 -12.53 -0.97 -14.97
CA ASP A 476 -11.76 -0.17 -14.01
C ASP A 476 -10.27 -0.49 -14.14
N LEU A 477 -9.47 0.51 -14.55
CA LEU A 477 -8.02 0.37 -14.68
C LEU A 477 -7.30 0.23 -13.33
N SER A 478 -7.90 0.67 -12.23
CA SER A 478 -7.32 0.53 -10.88
C SER A 478 -7.54 -0.86 -10.28
N ALA A 479 -8.59 -1.55 -10.70
CA ALA A 479 -8.92 -2.92 -10.31
C ALA A 479 -8.40 -3.94 -11.33
N TYR A 480 -8.57 -5.22 -11.06
CA TYR A 480 -8.29 -6.27 -12.03
C TYR A 480 -9.36 -6.31 -13.12
N ASP A 481 -8.96 -6.62 -14.36
CA ASP A 481 -9.87 -6.94 -15.46
C ASP A 481 -10.27 -8.43 -15.36
N SER A 482 -11.56 -8.73 -15.52
CA SER A 482 -12.06 -10.11 -15.57
C SER A 482 -12.79 -10.32 -16.87
N ILE A 483 -12.32 -11.30 -17.66
CA ILE A 483 -13.02 -11.79 -18.84
C ILE A 483 -13.77 -13.09 -18.57
N TRP A 484 -13.43 -13.75 -17.46
CA TRP A 484 -14.07 -14.98 -17.04
C TRP A 484 -13.98 -15.12 -15.52
N ASP A 485 -15.13 -15.17 -14.87
CA ASP A 485 -15.27 -15.43 -13.45
C ASP A 485 -15.59 -16.91 -13.25
N PHE A 486 -14.74 -17.59 -12.47
CA PHE A 486 -14.86 -19.05 -12.27
C PHE A 486 -15.93 -19.43 -11.24
N GLY A 487 -16.38 -18.48 -10.41
CA GLY A 487 -17.29 -18.73 -9.30
C GLY A 487 -16.70 -19.50 -8.11
N VAL A 488 -15.44 -19.93 -8.24
CA VAL A 488 -14.67 -20.63 -7.19
C VAL A 488 -13.27 -20.05 -7.10
N ASN A 489 -12.73 -19.96 -5.89
CA ASN A 489 -11.38 -19.42 -5.68
C ASN A 489 -10.33 -20.51 -5.94
N ILE A 490 -9.62 -20.40 -7.07
CA ILE A 490 -8.52 -21.30 -7.44
C ILE A 490 -7.25 -20.84 -6.75
N PRO A 491 -6.52 -21.71 -6.02
CA PRO A 491 -5.26 -21.34 -5.36
C PRO A 491 -4.27 -20.68 -6.33
N LEU A 492 -3.71 -19.55 -5.95
CA LEU A 492 -2.81 -18.67 -6.71
C LEU A 492 -3.47 -17.86 -7.83
N LEU A 493 -4.48 -18.38 -8.52
CA LEU A 493 -5.15 -17.67 -9.62
C LEU A 493 -6.25 -16.72 -9.10
N GLY A 494 -7.00 -17.13 -8.06
CA GLY A 494 -8.16 -16.38 -7.59
C GLY A 494 -9.46 -16.94 -8.21
N ASP A 495 -10.49 -16.12 -8.28
CA ASP A 495 -11.81 -16.45 -8.78
C ASP A 495 -12.06 -15.98 -10.22
N HIS A 496 -11.05 -15.37 -10.89
CA HIS A 496 -11.19 -14.74 -12.20
C HIS A 496 -9.95 -14.91 -13.08
N LEU A 497 -10.11 -14.63 -14.37
CA LEU A 497 -9.04 -14.57 -15.37
C LEU A 497 -8.91 -13.15 -15.93
N SER A 498 -7.75 -12.52 -15.72
CA SER A 498 -7.39 -11.24 -16.33
C SER A 498 -6.79 -11.44 -17.72
N LEU A 499 -7.38 -10.80 -18.73
CA LEU A 499 -6.86 -10.87 -20.10
C LEU A 499 -5.58 -10.02 -20.25
N PHE A 500 -5.51 -8.85 -19.59
CA PHE A 500 -4.28 -8.04 -19.62
C PHE A 500 -3.11 -8.79 -18.99
N ALA A 501 -3.31 -9.49 -17.87
CA ALA A 501 -2.27 -10.30 -17.25
C ALA A 501 -1.83 -11.47 -18.13
N LEU A 502 -2.77 -12.14 -18.81
CA LEU A 502 -2.48 -13.21 -19.76
C LEU A 502 -1.65 -12.70 -20.95
N LEU A 503 -2.10 -11.62 -21.59
CA LEU A 503 -1.39 -11.01 -22.75
C LEU A 503 0.00 -10.50 -22.34
N MET A 504 0.11 -9.90 -21.15
CA MET A 504 1.39 -9.49 -20.57
C MET A 504 2.34 -10.71 -20.42
N ALA A 505 1.87 -11.81 -19.85
CA ALA A 505 2.69 -13.01 -19.65
C ALA A 505 3.12 -13.63 -20.99
N VAL A 506 2.23 -13.69 -21.98
CA VAL A 506 2.56 -14.16 -23.33
C VAL A 506 3.63 -13.27 -23.98
N THR A 507 3.48 -11.95 -23.93
CA THR A 507 4.49 -11.04 -24.50
C THR A 507 5.80 -11.09 -23.73
N MET A 508 5.76 -11.27 -22.42
CA MET A 508 6.96 -11.46 -21.60
C MET A 508 7.70 -12.76 -21.95
N PHE A 509 6.95 -13.85 -22.16
CA PHE A 509 7.53 -15.12 -22.64
C PHE A 509 8.20 -14.96 -24.00
N VAL A 510 7.53 -14.33 -24.98
CA VAL A 510 8.09 -14.08 -26.32
C VAL A 510 9.36 -13.23 -26.22
N TYR A 511 9.32 -12.14 -25.46
CA TYR A 511 10.48 -11.27 -25.23
C TYR A 511 11.64 -12.02 -24.55
N SER A 512 11.37 -12.80 -23.51
CA SER A 512 12.38 -13.61 -22.82
C SER A 512 13.00 -14.64 -23.74
N LYS A 513 12.21 -15.30 -24.59
CA LYS A 513 12.72 -16.25 -25.60
C LYS A 513 13.62 -15.56 -26.63
N MET A 514 13.23 -14.34 -27.10
CA MET A 514 14.07 -13.54 -28.02
C MET A 514 15.41 -13.14 -27.42
N THR A 515 15.45 -12.85 -26.12
CA THR A 515 16.66 -12.40 -25.42
C THR A 515 17.49 -13.56 -24.92
N SER A 516 16.89 -14.68 -24.55
CA SER A 516 17.60 -15.90 -24.09
C SER A 516 18.44 -16.56 -25.20
N ALA A 517 18.06 -16.39 -26.47
CA ALA A 517 18.87 -16.82 -27.61
C ALA A 517 20.27 -16.18 -27.65
N GLN A 518 20.47 -15.07 -26.92
CA GLN A 518 21.76 -14.36 -26.80
C GLN A 518 22.61 -14.86 -25.62
N MET A 519 22.03 -15.65 -24.72
CA MET A 519 22.78 -16.24 -23.61
C MET A 519 23.61 -17.41 -24.08
N SER A 520 24.79 -17.57 -23.48
CA SER A 520 25.64 -18.73 -23.71
C SER A 520 24.90 -20.05 -23.43
N ASP A 521 25.19 -21.09 -24.20
CA ASP A 521 24.67 -22.45 -23.98
C ASP A 521 25.45 -23.20 -22.88
N ASP A 522 26.17 -22.49 -22.02
CA ASP A 522 26.84 -23.03 -20.85
C ASP A 522 25.81 -23.73 -19.92
N PRO A 523 26.07 -24.97 -19.49
CA PRO A 523 25.21 -25.71 -18.56
C PRO A 523 24.90 -24.93 -17.28
N ASN A 524 25.82 -24.08 -16.79
CA ASN A 524 25.61 -23.22 -15.62
C ASN A 524 24.58 -22.11 -15.85
N MET A 525 24.35 -21.73 -17.12
CA MET A 525 23.36 -20.73 -17.50
C MET A 525 21.97 -21.32 -17.81
N ALA A 526 21.88 -22.66 -17.94
CA ALA A 526 20.62 -23.32 -18.30
C ALA A 526 19.50 -23.09 -17.28
N GLY A 527 19.85 -23.08 -15.98
CA GLY A 527 18.91 -22.76 -14.91
C GLY A 527 18.36 -21.34 -15.00
N MET A 528 19.24 -20.37 -15.27
CA MET A 528 18.86 -18.96 -15.43
C MET A 528 18.03 -18.74 -16.72
N LYS A 529 18.32 -19.45 -17.80
CA LYS A 529 17.50 -19.49 -19.02
C LYS A 529 16.08 -20.00 -18.73
N PHE A 530 15.97 -21.14 -18.03
CA PHE A 530 14.68 -21.72 -17.66
C PHE A 530 13.88 -20.76 -16.76
N MET A 531 14.53 -20.19 -15.74
CA MET A 531 13.92 -19.24 -14.82
C MET A 531 13.39 -18.00 -15.56
N SER A 532 14.17 -17.43 -16.45
CA SER A 532 13.83 -16.22 -17.21
C SER A 532 12.75 -16.46 -18.27
N VAL A 533 12.77 -17.60 -18.98
CA VAL A 533 11.87 -17.86 -20.11
C VAL A 533 10.54 -18.45 -19.66
N TRP A 534 10.54 -19.31 -18.66
CA TRP A 534 9.35 -20.06 -18.27
C TRP A 534 8.80 -19.65 -16.92
N LEU A 535 9.64 -19.68 -15.88
CA LEU A 535 9.16 -19.48 -14.51
C LEU A 535 8.68 -18.04 -14.29
N MET A 536 9.45 -17.05 -14.75
CA MET A 536 9.14 -15.64 -14.50
C MET A 536 7.86 -15.16 -15.18
N PRO A 537 7.57 -15.46 -16.46
CA PRO A 537 6.28 -15.11 -17.08
C PRO A 537 5.08 -15.78 -16.40
N ILE A 538 5.22 -17.05 -16.02
CA ILE A 538 4.16 -17.79 -15.33
C ILE A 538 3.90 -17.18 -13.94
N MET A 539 4.96 -16.91 -13.18
CA MET A 539 4.84 -16.29 -11.85
C MET A 539 4.22 -14.90 -11.94
N MET A 540 4.66 -14.09 -12.91
CA MET A 540 4.11 -12.75 -13.14
C MET A 540 2.64 -12.79 -13.56
N PHE A 541 2.21 -13.80 -14.32
CA PHE A 541 0.80 -13.99 -14.63
C PHE A 541 -0.04 -14.15 -13.36
N PHE A 542 0.32 -15.07 -12.47
CA PHE A 542 -0.42 -15.30 -11.21
C PHE A 542 -0.43 -14.08 -10.29
N ILE A 543 0.70 -13.33 -10.23
CA ILE A 543 0.77 -12.11 -9.43
C ILE A 543 -0.12 -11.02 -10.04
N CYS A 544 0.02 -10.75 -11.33
CA CYS A 544 -0.68 -9.64 -11.98
C CYS A 544 -2.15 -9.92 -12.25
N ASN A 545 -2.58 -11.21 -12.23
CA ASN A 545 -3.99 -11.56 -12.39
C ASN A 545 -4.90 -10.91 -11.34
N ASN A 546 -4.39 -10.68 -10.13
CA ASN A 546 -5.14 -10.07 -9.03
C ASN A 546 -4.77 -8.58 -8.79
N LEU A 547 -3.97 -7.98 -9.67
CA LEU A 547 -3.54 -6.58 -9.54
C LEU A 547 -4.25 -5.68 -10.55
N SER A 548 -3.97 -4.38 -10.45
CA SER A 548 -4.51 -3.35 -11.34
C SER A 548 -4.34 -3.70 -12.83
N ALA A 549 -5.42 -3.59 -13.60
CA ALA A 549 -5.43 -3.76 -15.05
C ALA A 549 -4.44 -2.79 -15.74
N ALA A 550 -4.32 -1.55 -15.23
CA ALA A 550 -3.37 -0.57 -15.71
C ALA A 550 -1.91 -1.04 -15.62
N LEU A 551 -1.56 -1.76 -14.55
CA LEU A 551 -0.22 -2.31 -14.35
C LEU A 551 0.07 -3.40 -15.41
N SER A 552 -0.84 -4.34 -15.57
CA SER A 552 -0.74 -5.42 -16.57
C SER A 552 -0.68 -4.87 -17.99
N TYR A 553 -1.50 -3.86 -18.30
CA TYR A 553 -1.50 -3.15 -19.57
C TYR A 553 -0.18 -2.41 -19.82
N TYR A 554 0.35 -1.69 -18.84
CA TYR A 554 1.66 -1.04 -18.95
C TYR A 554 2.77 -2.05 -19.27
N TYR A 555 2.81 -3.21 -18.61
CA TYR A 555 3.82 -4.22 -18.90
C TYR A 555 3.63 -4.88 -20.26
N LEU A 556 2.40 -5.12 -20.69
CA LEU A 556 2.07 -5.56 -22.04
C LEU A 556 2.67 -4.61 -23.08
N LEU A 557 2.36 -3.31 -22.96
CA LEU A 557 2.89 -2.26 -23.86
C LEU A 557 4.41 -2.17 -23.79
N SER A 558 4.95 -2.17 -22.58
CA SER A 558 6.39 -2.11 -22.32
C SER A 558 7.14 -3.25 -23.02
N ASN A 559 6.59 -4.47 -22.99
CA ASN A 559 7.18 -5.62 -23.68
C ASN A 559 7.11 -5.47 -25.20
N ILE A 560 5.95 -5.10 -25.74
CA ILE A 560 5.74 -4.89 -27.19
C ILE A 560 6.69 -3.81 -27.72
N ILE A 561 6.74 -2.65 -27.05
CA ILE A 561 7.62 -1.54 -27.46
C ILE A 561 9.08 -1.97 -27.37
N THR A 562 9.47 -2.71 -26.31
CA THR A 562 10.84 -3.20 -26.16
C THR A 562 11.22 -4.21 -27.25
N MET A 563 10.30 -5.12 -27.62
CA MET A 563 10.51 -6.04 -28.76
C MET A 563 10.71 -5.27 -30.06
N GLY A 564 9.86 -4.28 -30.34
CA GLY A 564 9.99 -3.42 -31.52
C GLY A 564 11.31 -2.63 -31.54
N MET A 565 11.67 -2.00 -30.42
CA MET A 565 12.96 -1.32 -30.26
C MET A 565 14.14 -2.27 -30.46
N THR A 566 14.09 -3.47 -29.87
CA THR A 566 15.14 -4.49 -30.02
C THR A 566 15.30 -4.89 -31.47
N TRP A 567 14.20 -5.18 -32.17
CA TRP A 567 14.21 -5.51 -33.58
C TRP A 567 14.81 -4.37 -34.43
N TYR A 568 14.37 -3.12 -34.20
CA TYR A 568 14.87 -1.93 -34.90
C TYR A 568 16.38 -1.75 -34.70
N ILE A 569 16.83 -1.82 -33.44
CA ILE A 569 18.25 -1.64 -33.10
C ILE A 569 19.11 -2.72 -33.76
N ARG A 570 18.67 -3.99 -33.73
CA ARG A 570 19.39 -5.10 -34.37
C ARG A 570 19.50 -4.94 -35.88
N LYS A 571 18.41 -4.52 -36.51
CA LYS A 571 18.36 -4.43 -37.99
C LYS A 571 19.11 -3.22 -38.54
N PHE A 572 19.04 -2.06 -37.87
CA PHE A 572 19.49 -0.80 -38.43
C PHE A 572 20.68 -0.15 -37.70
N VAL A 573 20.81 -0.37 -36.40
CA VAL A 573 21.82 0.32 -35.57
C VAL A 573 23.03 -0.54 -35.28
N VAL A 574 22.84 -1.82 -35.00
CA VAL A 574 23.88 -2.75 -34.54
C VAL A 574 23.93 -3.97 -35.46
N THR A 575 24.42 -3.78 -36.69
CA THR A 575 24.63 -4.88 -37.62
C THR A 575 25.91 -5.66 -37.23
N GLU A 576 25.93 -6.96 -37.51
CA GLU A 576 27.08 -7.85 -37.18
C GLU A 576 28.38 -7.35 -37.82
N GLU A 577 28.31 -6.84 -39.05
CA GLU A 577 29.46 -6.28 -39.77
C GLU A 577 30.05 -5.05 -39.06
N LYS A 578 29.19 -4.11 -38.63
CA LYS A 578 29.64 -2.94 -37.87
C LYS A 578 30.27 -3.32 -36.54
N VAL A 579 29.72 -4.34 -35.87
CA VAL A 579 30.25 -4.85 -34.60
C VAL A 579 31.59 -5.49 -34.80
N ARG A 580 31.77 -6.34 -35.83
CA ARG A 580 33.07 -6.97 -36.17
C ARG A 580 34.13 -5.92 -36.52
N ALA A 581 33.78 -4.91 -37.34
CA ALA A 581 34.67 -3.81 -37.67
C ALA A 581 35.10 -3.00 -36.44
N ASP A 582 34.17 -2.66 -35.53
CA ASP A 582 34.48 -1.95 -34.29
C ASP A 582 35.36 -2.77 -33.33
N MET A 583 35.16 -4.08 -33.30
CA MET A 583 36.03 -5.01 -32.51
C MET A 583 37.45 -5.09 -33.08
N MET A 584 37.63 -5.18 -34.42
CA MET A 584 38.93 -5.21 -35.06
C MET A 584 39.70 -3.89 -34.83
N LEU A 585 39.02 -2.74 -34.96
CA LEU A 585 39.61 -1.43 -34.67
C LEU A 585 40.10 -1.33 -33.22
N LYS A 586 39.33 -1.84 -32.29
CA LYS A 586 39.66 -1.80 -30.84
C LYS A 586 40.69 -2.82 -30.43
N ALA A 587 40.80 -3.96 -31.12
CA ALA A 587 41.85 -4.96 -30.88
C ALA A 587 43.24 -4.41 -31.18
N ASN A 588 43.35 -3.49 -32.14
CA ASN A 588 44.62 -2.88 -32.59
C ASN A 588 45.01 -1.60 -31.81
N GLN A 589 44.18 -1.12 -30.88
CA GLN A 589 44.50 0.05 -30.07
C GLN A 589 45.22 -0.32 -28.76
N PRO A 590 46.31 0.35 -28.37
CA PRO A 590 46.96 0.12 -27.09
C PRO A 590 46.04 0.52 -25.93
N LYS A 591 45.64 -0.44 -25.09
CA LYS A 591 44.70 -0.21 -24.01
C LYS A 591 45.36 0.34 -22.76
N LYS A 592 44.94 1.51 -22.29
CA LYS A 592 45.23 1.94 -20.91
C LYS A 592 44.40 1.08 -19.95
N LYS A 593 45.05 0.28 -19.10
CA LYS A 593 44.39 -0.50 -18.03
C LYS A 593 43.66 0.45 -17.08
N SER A 594 42.40 0.18 -16.77
CA SER A 594 41.68 0.96 -15.78
C SER A 594 42.26 0.76 -14.38
N LYS A 595 42.15 1.75 -13.48
CA LYS A 595 42.61 1.65 -12.08
C LYS A 595 42.02 0.43 -11.35
N TRP A 596 40.78 0.05 -11.69
CA TRP A 596 40.13 -1.13 -11.13
C TRP A 596 40.74 -2.44 -11.62
N GLN A 597 41.09 -2.53 -12.90
CA GLN A 597 41.81 -3.69 -13.49
C GLN A 597 43.22 -3.88 -12.92
N GLN A 598 43.94 -2.78 -12.69
CA GLN A 598 45.23 -2.81 -12.02
C GLN A 598 45.12 -3.37 -10.60
N ARG A 599 44.17 -2.92 -9.83
CA ARG A 599 43.90 -3.43 -8.46
C ARG A 599 43.49 -4.91 -8.46
N LEU A 600 42.71 -5.35 -9.44
CA LEU A 600 42.31 -6.77 -9.56
C LEU A 600 43.50 -7.67 -9.90
N GLU A 601 44.37 -7.24 -10.84
CA GLU A 601 45.62 -7.96 -11.18
C GLU A 601 46.59 -7.99 -9.99
N GLU A 602 46.70 -6.91 -9.22
CA GLU A 602 47.51 -6.87 -8.00
C GLU A 602 46.98 -7.85 -6.94
N ALA A 603 45.67 -7.88 -6.72
CA ALA A 603 45.05 -8.80 -5.79
C ALA A 603 45.22 -10.27 -6.22
N GLN A 604 45.12 -10.56 -7.52
CA GLN A 604 45.38 -11.90 -8.06
C GLN A 604 46.86 -12.32 -7.91
N ARG A 605 47.78 -11.40 -8.17
CA ARG A 605 49.23 -11.67 -7.96
C ARG A 605 49.55 -11.94 -6.49
N MET A 606 48.96 -11.20 -5.57
CA MET A 606 49.11 -11.48 -4.13
C MET A 606 48.54 -12.84 -3.74
N GLN A 607 47.41 -13.23 -4.28
CA GLN A 607 46.79 -14.55 -4.03
C GLN A 607 47.70 -15.69 -4.58
N GLU A 608 48.23 -15.55 -5.79
CA GLU A 608 49.17 -16.52 -6.35
C GLU A 608 50.46 -16.62 -5.54
N GLN A 609 50.99 -15.50 -5.05
CA GLN A 609 52.17 -15.50 -4.17
C GLN A 609 51.88 -16.19 -2.82
N MET A 610 50.74 -15.96 -2.22
CA MET A 610 50.33 -16.64 -0.99
C MET A 610 50.15 -18.16 -1.22
N GLN A 611 49.54 -18.60 -2.32
CA GLN A 611 49.41 -20.02 -2.64
C GLN A 611 50.77 -20.70 -2.93
N LYS A 612 51.72 -19.99 -3.55
CA LYS A 612 53.07 -20.49 -3.74
C LYS A 612 53.85 -20.58 -2.42
N GLN A 613 53.62 -19.68 -1.47
CA GLN A 613 54.23 -19.75 -0.14
C GLN A 613 53.65 -20.89 0.71
N GLN A 614 52.31 -21.13 0.60
CA GLN A 614 51.68 -22.26 1.29
C GLN A 614 52.08 -23.63 0.75
N LYS A 615 52.41 -23.74 -0.54
CA LYS A 615 52.96 -24.99 -1.14
C LYS A 615 54.45 -25.24 -0.86
N ARG A 616 55.16 -24.24 -0.33
CA ARG A 616 56.60 -24.38 0.06
C ARG A 616 56.79 -24.64 1.56
N ARG A 617 55.74 -24.57 2.34
CA ARG A 617 55.64 -25.07 3.71
C ARG A 617 54.97 -26.45 3.71
#